data_f0590afdb697059a8782db03c64c3fe5
#
_entry.id   f0590afdb697059a8782db03c64c3fe5
#
_cell.length_a   1.000
_cell.length_b   1.000
_cell.length_c   1.000
_cell.angle_alpha   90.00
_cell.angle_beta   90.00
_cell.angle_gamma   90.00
#
_symmetry.space_group_name_H-M   'P 1'
#
loop_
_entity.id
_entity.type
_entity.pdbx_description
1 polymer ?
#
loop_
_entity_poly.entity_id
_entity_poly.type
_entity_poly.pdbx_seq_one_letter_code
_entity_poly.pdbx_strand_id
1 'polypeptide(L)'
;MCESFRKAVGMRIRILVIVALSVGFLSVNIRAQDPAVVNAKTIKVKFENDRVRVMEATLPPGVKEAVHSHPAYVIYVLEGGKYRNYASDGKTTDGELKTGEVLYREPLTHAAENIGTTTMHMILVELKKSAR
;
A
#
# COMPACT_ATOMS: atom_id res chain seq x y z
N MET A 1 -76.73 -28.73 -38.04
CA MET A 1 -76.41 -27.49 -37.29
C MET A 1 -75.61 -27.90 -36.12
N CYS A 2 -74.35 -27.67 -36.19
CA CYS A 2 -73.40 -27.98 -35.08
C CYS A 2 -72.35 -26.90 -35.09
N GLU A 3 -72.44 -25.94 -34.15
CA GLU A 3 -71.49 -24.88 -33.97
C GLU A 3 -70.34 -25.39 -33.11
N SER A 4 -69.16 -25.42 -33.71
CA SER A 4 -67.90 -25.80 -33.09
C SER A 4 -67.36 -24.61 -32.35
N PHE A 5 -67.36 -24.63 -31.01
CA PHE A 5 -66.71 -23.67 -30.16
C PHE A 5 -65.19 -23.94 -30.13
N ARG A 6 -64.43 -23.13 -30.83
CA ARG A 6 -62.92 -23.10 -30.66
C ARG A 6 -62.57 -22.33 -29.44
N LYS A 7 -62.13 -23.05 -28.38
CA LYS A 7 -61.46 -22.44 -27.21
C LYS A 7 -60.06 -22.04 -27.61
N ALA A 8 -59.84 -20.74 -27.67
CA ALA A 8 -58.46 -20.18 -27.76
C ALA A 8 -57.76 -20.33 -26.42
N VAL A 9 -56.74 -21.18 -26.39
CA VAL A 9 -55.82 -21.29 -25.25
C VAL A 9 -54.83 -20.14 -25.32
N GLY A 10 -55.07 -19.12 -24.50
CA GLY A 10 -54.14 -18.00 -24.36
C GLY A 10 -52.91 -18.43 -23.59
N MET A 11 -51.84 -18.63 -24.31
CA MET A 11 -50.50 -18.90 -23.75
C MET A 11 -49.95 -17.59 -23.19
N ARG A 12 -50.02 -17.40 -21.87
CA ARG A 12 -49.38 -16.28 -21.17
C ARG A 12 -47.87 -16.54 -21.09
N ILE A 13 -47.13 -15.91 -21.96
CA ILE A 13 -45.66 -15.85 -21.89
C ILE A 13 -45.27 -15.00 -20.68
N ARG A 14 -44.83 -15.66 -19.61
CA ARG A 14 -44.22 -14.99 -18.47
C ARG A 14 -42.79 -14.66 -18.87
N ILE A 15 -42.54 -13.41 -19.20
CA ILE A 15 -41.17 -12.89 -19.39
C ILE A 15 -40.54 -12.81 -18.02
N LEU A 16 -39.64 -13.77 -17.73
CA LEU A 16 -38.77 -13.72 -16.58
C LEU A 16 -37.65 -12.71 -16.89
N VAL A 17 -37.77 -11.50 -16.37
CA VAL A 17 -36.67 -10.52 -16.40
C VAL A 17 -35.63 -10.98 -15.38
N ILE A 18 -34.58 -11.65 -15.84
CA ILE A 18 -33.42 -11.94 -15.05
C ILE A 18 -32.58 -10.65 -15.01
N VAL A 19 -32.72 -9.88 -13.93
CA VAL A 19 -31.80 -8.78 -13.62
C VAL A 19 -30.48 -9.43 -13.16
N ALA A 20 -29.57 -9.59 -14.08
CA ALA A 20 -28.20 -9.96 -13.75
C ALA A 20 -27.55 -8.77 -13.02
N LEU A 21 -27.51 -8.87 -11.69
CA LEU A 21 -26.73 -7.95 -10.85
C LEU A 21 -25.26 -8.24 -11.13
N SER A 22 -24.67 -7.55 -12.09
CA SER A 22 -23.23 -7.54 -12.31
C SER A 22 -22.58 -6.78 -11.16
N VAL A 23 -22.23 -7.51 -10.10
CA VAL A 23 -21.33 -7.02 -9.07
C VAL A 23 -19.96 -6.81 -9.75
N GLY A 24 -19.74 -5.60 -10.24
CA GLY A 24 -18.42 -5.19 -10.71
C GLY A 24 -17.46 -5.28 -9.51
N PHE A 25 -16.61 -6.30 -9.50
CA PHE A 25 -15.43 -6.29 -8.66
C PHE A 25 -14.57 -5.10 -9.11
N LEU A 26 -14.73 -3.97 -8.44
CA LEU A 26 -13.75 -2.91 -8.47
C LEU A 26 -12.49 -3.52 -7.86
N SER A 27 -11.59 -4.01 -8.72
CA SER A 27 -10.24 -4.32 -8.34
C SER A 27 -9.62 -3.00 -7.90
N VAL A 28 -9.67 -2.72 -6.59
CA VAL A 28 -8.87 -1.65 -5.99
C VAL A 28 -7.44 -2.09 -6.24
N ASN A 29 -6.84 -1.56 -7.31
CA ASN A 29 -5.40 -1.61 -7.47
C ASN A 29 -4.84 -0.84 -6.28
N ILE A 30 -4.49 -1.57 -5.21
CA ILE A 30 -3.62 -1.07 -4.17
C ILE A 30 -2.27 -0.92 -4.86
N ARG A 31 -2.10 0.18 -5.59
CA ARG A 31 -0.78 0.60 -6.02
C ARG A 31 -0.01 0.77 -4.73
N ALA A 32 1.08 0.02 -4.61
CA ALA A 32 2.04 0.23 -3.55
C ALA A 32 2.28 1.74 -3.46
N GLN A 33 1.89 2.33 -2.33
CA GLN A 33 1.94 3.79 -2.19
C GLN A 33 3.42 4.19 -2.12
N ASP A 34 3.83 5.05 -3.02
CA ASP A 34 5.19 5.57 -3.08
C ASP A 34 5.50 6.35 -1.80
N PRO A 35 6.53 5.97 -1.01
CA PRO A 35 6.87 6.62 0.24
C PRO A 35 7.10 8.12 0.10
N ALA A 36 7.80 8.57 -0.94
CA ALA A 36 8.09 9.99 -1.15
C ALA A 36 6.88 10.82 -1.63
N VAL A 37 5.82 10.14 -2.13
CA VAL A 37 4.57 10.81 -2.51
C VAL A 37 3.65 10.95 -1.31
N VAL A 38 3.38 9.84 -0.61
CA VAL A 38 2.40 9.85 0.51
C VAL A 38 2.98 10.46 1.79
N ASN A 39 4.32 10.44 1.94
CA ASN A 39 5.05 11.01 3.07
C ASN A 39 5.98 12.16 2.64
N ALA A 40 5.54 12.99 1.71
CA ALA A 40 6.37 14.05 1.14
C ALA A 40 6.92 15.09 2.14
N LYS A 41 6.40 15.13 3.36
CA LYS A 41 6.92 15.98 4.44
C LYS A 41 8.14 15.37 5.12
N THR A 42 8.20 14.06 5.23
CA THR A 42 9.23 13.30 5.95
C THR A 42 10.21 12.58 5.05
N ILE A 43 9.84 12.26 3.81
CA ILE A 43 10.67 11.50 2.86
C ILE A 43 10.92 12.31 1.60
N LYS A 44 12.19 12.44 1.20
CA LYS A 44 12.63 13.17 0.00
C LYS A 44 13.51 12.30 -0.88
N VAL A 45 13.22 12.24 -2.18
CA VAL A 45 14.12 11.62 -3.16
C VAL A 45 15.32 12.52 -3.36
N LYS A 46 16.51 11.97 -3.19
CA LYS A 46 17.81 12.66 -3.36
C LYS A 46 18.49 12.26 -4.66
N PHE A 47 18.32 11.01 -5.08
CA PHE A 47 18.89 10.49 -6.31
C PHE A 47 18.06 9.28 -6.78
N GLU A 48 17.97 9.10 -8.10
CA GLU A 48 17.29 7.95 -8.69
C GLU A 48 17.89 7.62 -10.06
N ASN A 49 18.07 6.32 -10.31
CA ASN A 49 18.43 5.76 -11.63
C ASN A 49 17.72 4.42 -11.84
N ASP A 50 18.11 3.66 -12.87
CA ASP A 50 17.49 2.37 -13.18
C ASP A 50 17.75 1.27 -12.14
N ARG A 51 18.73 1.45 -11.25
CA ARG A 51 19.16 0.44 -10.29
C ARG A 51 18.79 0.74 -8.86
N VAL A 52 18.84 2.01 -8.47
CA VAL A 52 18.61 2.44 -7.09
C VAL A 52 17.78 3.72 -7.02
N ARG A 53 17.10 3.88 -5.91
CA ARG A 53 16.46 5.12 -5.50
C ARG A 53 16.95 5.48 -4.09
N VAL A 54 17.61 6.60 -3.95
CA VAL A 54 18.12 7.10 -2.68
C VAL A 54 17.16 8.15 -2.13
N MET A 55 16.70 7.93 -0.92
CA MET A 55 15.80 8.84 -0.23
C MET A 55 16.40 9.24 1.12
N GLU A 56 16.09 10.44 1.55
CA GLU A 56 16.36 10.95 2.88
C GLU A 56 15.05 10.98 3.66
N ALA A 57 15.03 10.33 4.82
CA ALA A 57 13.88 10.29 5.70
C ALA A 57 14.20 11.00 7.02
N THR A 58 13.34 11.95 7.39
CA THR A 58 13.43 12.68 8.66
C THR A 58 12.10 12.58 9.38
N LEU A 59 12.09 11.89 10.52
CA LEU A 59 10.87 11.60 11.27
C LEU A 59 10.94 12.20 12.67
N PRO A 60 10.32 13.37 12.91
CA PRO A 60 10.29 14.01 14.23
C PRO A 60 9.55 13.17 15.28
N PRO A 61 9.79 13.40 16.60
CA PRO A 61 9.04 12.74 17.68
C PRO A 61 7.53 12.87 17.51
N GLY A 62 6.80 11.77 17.71
CA GLY A 62 5.35 11.68 17.62
C GLY A 62 4.77 11.72 16.21
N VAL A 63 5.61 11.82 15.17
CA VAL A 63 5.13 11.79 13.78
C VAL A 63 4.97 10.35 13.33
N LYS A 64 3.80 10.04 12.77
CA LYS A 64 3.47 8.78 12.11
C LYS A 64 3.34 9.01 10.62
N GLU A 65 4.00 8.18 9.85
CA GLU A 65 3.91 8.17 8.39
C GLU A 65 2.61 7.53 7.91
N ALA A 66 2.14 7.93 6.74
CA ALA A 66 1.10 7.20 6.03
C ALA A 66 1.63 5.86 5.52
N VAL A 67 0.74 4.88 5.37
CA VAL A 67 1.09 3.55 4.86
C VAL A 67 1.73 3.68 3.48
N HIS A 68 2.88 3.04 3.31
CA HIS A 68 3.65 3.05 2.07
C HIS A 68 4.40 1.71 1.87
N SER A 69 4.98 1.55 0.69
CA SER A 69 5.65 0.31 0.31
C SER A 69 7.06 0.57 -0.20
N HIS A 70 7.97 -0.31 0.18
CA HIS A 70 9.34 -0.35 -0.32
C HIS A 70 9.61 -1.66 -1.04
N PRO A 71 10.41 -1.68 -2.12
CA PRO A 71 11.14 -2.87 -2.53
C PRO A 71 12.19 -3.24 -1.48
N ALA A 72 13.06 -4.20 -1.74
CA ALA A 72 14.23 -4.41 -0.88
C ALA A 72 15.07 -3.14 -0.78
N TYR A 73 15.55 -2.80 0.39
CA TYR A 73 16.29 -1.56 0.62
C TYR A 73 17.29 -1.65 1.76
N VAL A 74 18.26 -0.77 1.72
CA VAL A 74 19.25 -0.56 2.79
C VAL A 74 18.91 0.75 3.50
N ILE A 75 19.06 0.75 4.82
CA ILE A 75 18.97 1.93 5.68
C ILE A 75 20.35 2.24 6.23
N TYR A 76 20.78 3.49 6.14
CA TYR A 76 21.88 4.04 6.93
C TYR A 76 21.32 5.05 7.91
N VAL A 77 21.52 4.82 9.20
CA VAL A 77 20.98 5.65 10.29
C VAL A 77 21.93 6.78 10.61
N LEU A 78 21.56 8.02 10.28
CA LEU A 78 22.32 9.24 10.63
C LEU A 78 22.04 9.65 12.07
N GLU A 79 20.78 9.63 12.48
CA GLU A 79 20.32 9.90 13.84
C GLU A 79 19.27 8.83 14.20
N GLY A 80 19.56 8.08 15.25
CA GLY A 80 18.71 6.97 15.70
C GLY A 80 17.56 7.43 16.59
N GLY A 81 16.71 6.47 16.94
CA GLY A 81 15.57 6.69 17.84
C GLY A 81 14.67 5.48 17.95
N LYS A 82 13.66 5.59 18.79
CA LYS A 82 12.66 4.54 19.02
C LYS A 82 11.52 4.70 18.02
N TYR A 83 11.14 3.60 17.40
CA TYR A 83 10.06 3.60 16.44
C TYR A 83 9.02 2.51 16.72
N ARG A 84 7.81 2.72 16.23
CA ARG A 84 6.78 1.69 16.10
C ARG A 84 6.51 1.46 14.62
N ASN A 85 6.56 0.22 14.21
CA ASN A 85 6.20 -0.22 12.88
C ASN A 85 4.78 -0.80 12.89
N TYR A 86 3.96 -0.42 11.90
CA TYR A 86 2.61 -0.91 11.68
C TYR A 86 2.62 -1.70 10.37
N ALA A 87 2.53 -3.02 10.48
CA ALA A 87 2.49 -3.91 9.33
C ALA A 87 1.11 -3.91 8.66
N SER A 88 1.05 -4.32 7.41
CA SER A 88 -0.20 -4.39 6.63
C SER A 88 -1.21 -5.40 7.18
N ASP A 89 -0.77 -6.38 7.98
CA ASP A 89 -1.62 -7.36 8.66
C ASP A 89 -2.18 -6.84 10.02
N GLY A 90 -1.94 -5.57 10.34
CA GLY A 90 -2.39 -4.92 11.57
C GLY A 90 -1.49 -5.14 12.79
N LYS A 91 -0.42 -5.93 12.66
CA LYS A 91 0.54 -6.10 13.76
C LYS A 91 1.41 -4.87 13.94
N THR A 92 1.79 -4.61 15.19
CA THR A 92 2.74 -3.56 15.55
C THR A 92 3.99 -4.15 16.16
N THR A 93 5.13 -3.53 15.89
CA THR A 93 6.43 -3.92 16.46
C THR A 93 7.19 -2.66 16.83
N ASP A 94 7.61 -2.59 18.09
CA ASP A 94 8.48 -1.51 18.57
C ASP A 94 9.93 -1.90 18.40
N GLY A 95 10.78 -0.93 18.08
CA GLY A 95 12.20 -1.12 17.90
C GLY A 95 12.98 0.15 18.16
N GLU A 96 14.28 0.05 18.02
CA GLU A 96 15.21 1.16 18.13
C GLU A 96 16.24 1.08 17.00
N LEU A 97 16.48 2.19 16.33
CA LEU A 97 17.58 2.36 15.38
C LEU A 97 18.73 3.09 16.08
N LYS A 98 19.93 2.59 15.89
CA LYS A 98 21.15 3.20 16.48
C LYS A 98 21.85 4.06 15.43
N THR A 99 22.32 5.23 15.83
CA THR A 99 23.16 6.08 14.98
C THR A 99 24.37 5.31 14.46
N GLY A 100 24.62 5.39 13.15
CA GLY A 100 25.69 4.67 12.44
C GLY A 100 25.32 3.23 12.04
N GLU A 101 24.15 2.75 12.40
CA GLU A 101 23.70 1.41 12.03
C GLU A 101 23.38 1.32 10.54
N VAL A 102 23.69 0.17 9.94
CA VAL A 102 23.30 -0.19 8.56
C VAL A 102 22.44 -1.43 8.60
N LEU A 103 21.26 -1.36 7.97
CA LEU A 103 20.28 -2.44 7.97
C LEU A 103 19.82 -2.76 6.54
N TYR A 104 19.66 -4.03 6.24
CA TYR A 104 18.95 -4.48 5.06
C TYR A 104 17.50 -4.83 5.44
N ARG A 105 16.56 -4.48 4.58
CA ARG A 105 15.15 -4.81 4.73
C ARG A 105 14.61 -5.47 3.46
N GLU A 106 13.87 -6.55 3.66
CA GLU A 106 13.07 -7.16 2.59
C GLU A 106 11.92 -6.23 2.17
N PRO A 107 11.34 -6.44 0.98
CA PRO A 107 10.18 -5.67 0.54
C PRO A 107 9.06 -5.71 1.58
N LEU A 108 8.50 -4.55 1.89
CA LEU A 108 7.41 -4.46 2.87
C LEU A 108 6.46 -3.30 2.58
N THR A 109 5.24 -3.43 3.09
CA THR A 109 4.23 -2.37 3.17
C THR A 109 3.97 -2.08 4.64
N HIS A 110 4.16 -0.85 5.04
CA HIS A 110 4.06 -0.45 6.45
C HIS A 110 3.77 1.04 6.64
N ALA A 111 3.59 1.42 7.90
CA ALA A 111 3.73 2.79 8.38
C ALA A 111 4.72 2.78 9.55
N ALA A 112 5.55 3.80 9.67
CA ALA A 112 6.44 3.99 10.80
C ALA A 112 6.00 5.20 11.64
N GLU A 113 6.20 5.12 12.95
CA GLU A 113 5.95 6.20 13.90
C GLU A 113 7.19 6.38 14.78
N ASN A 114 7.63 7.60 14.96
CA ASN A 114 8.65 7.91 15.94
C ASN A 114 8.01 8.00 17.33
N ILE A 115 8.22 6.98 18.16
CA ILE A 115 7.72 6.92 19.55
C ILE A 115 8.76 7.36 20.58
N GLY A 116 9.92 7.85 20.12
CA GLY A 116 10.98 8.38 20.93
C GLY A 116 10.89 9.89 21.15
N THR A 117 11.98 10.47 21.65
CA THR A 117 12.12 11.90 21.99
C THR A 117 13.09 12.65 21.08
N THR A 118 13.79 11.93 20.19
CA THR A 118 14.75 12.51 19.25
C THR A 118 14.22 12.37 17.82
N THR A 119 14.55 13.30 16.93
CA THR A 119 14.26 13.18 15.51
C THR A 119 15.11 12.04 14.94
N MET A 120 14.47 11.09 14.26
CA MET A 120 15.19 10.08 13.48
C MET A 120 15.54 10.62 12.11
N HIS A 121 16.78 10.38 11.66
CA HIS A 121 17.27 10.81 10.35
C HIS A 121 18.01 9.66 9.67
N MET A 122 17.62 9.33 8.44
CA MET A 122 18.10 8.12 7.75
C MET A 122 18.26 8.38 6.26
N ILE A 123 19.20 7.65 5.68
CA ILE A 123 19.27 7.47 4.22
C ILE A 123 18.74 6.08 3.89
N LEU A 124 17.80 6.02 2.97
CA LEU A 124 17.20 4.81 2.44
C LEU A 124 17.67 4.59 1.01
N VAL A 125 18.17 3.41 0.69
CA VAL A 125 18.58 3.02 -0.66
C VAL A 125 17.72 1.87 -1.12
N GLU A 126 16.67 2.17 -1.87
CA GLU A 126 15.82 1.16 -2.51
C GLU A 126 16.55 0.50 -3.68
N LEU A 127 16.47 -0.82 -3.74
CA LEU A 127 17.06 -1.64 -4.80
C LEU A 127 15.99 -1.93 -5.85
N LYS A 128 16.16 -1.38 -7.04
CA LYS A 128 15.23 -1.63 -8.16
C LYS A 128 15.52 -3.00 -8.78
N LYS A 129 14.46 -3.72 -9.15
CA LYS A 129 14.62 -4.93 -9.95
C LYS A 129 15.16 -4.52 -11.32
N SER A 130 16.29 -5.10 -11.74
CA SER A 130 16.78 -4.93 -13.10
C SER A 130 15.69 -5.38 -14.08
N ALA A 131 15.35 -4.53 -15.06
CA ALA A 131 14.60 -4.99 -16.23
C ALA A 131 15.45 -6.07 -16.91
N ARG A 132 14.89 -7.27 -17.02
CA ARG A 132 15.50 -8.36 -17.81
C ARG A 132 15.11 -8.19 -19.26
#